data_a51a3ada6241d25c8ed05a62fb638036
#
_entry.id   a51a3ada6241d25c8ed05a62fb638036
#
_cell.length_a   1.000
_cell.length_b   1.000
_cell.length_c   1.000
_cell.angle_alpha   90.00
_cell.angle_beta   90.00
_cell.angle_gamma   90.00
#
_symmetry.space_group_name_H-M   'P 1'
#
loop_
_entity.id
_entity.type
_entity.pdbx_description
1 polymer ?
#
loop_
_entity_poly.entity_id
_entity_poly.type
_entity_poly.pdbx_seq_one_letter_code
_entity_poly.pdbx_strand_id
1 'polypeptide(L)'
;MKTYVATPADRERRWLLVDAAGQTLGRLATQIADVLRGKRKPTYTPHVDTGDFVVVINAEKISVTGNKRADKRYYRHSGYPGGLRSRTLAEMLERRPEEVLRLAVKGMLPRNRLARKQLTKLKIYAGPEHPHAAQQPQPMEITR
;
A
#
# COMPACT_ATOMS: atom_id res chain seq x y z
N MET A 1 15.79 13.65 30.97
CA MET A 1 15.44 12.65 29.95
C MET A 1 14.82 13.36 28.76
N LYS A 2 15.32 13.14 27.56
CA LYS A 2 14.78 13.77 26.35
C LYS A 2 14.12 12.70 25.48
N THR A 3 12.93 13.00 24.96
CA THR A 3 12.26 12.17 23.99
C THR A 3 12.90 12.35 22.62
N TYR A 4 13.16 11.25 21.92
CA TYR A 4 13.67 11.30 20.54
C TYR A 4 12.60 11.84 19.60
N VAL A 5 12.97 12.80 18.77
CA VAL A 5 12.16 13.33 17.68
C VAL A 5 13.00 13.29 16.41
N ALA A 6 12.51 12.57 15.40
CA ALA A 6 13.21 12.46 14.13
C ALA A 6 13.22 13.80 13.38
N THR A 7 14.36 14.09 12.76
CA THR A 7 14.49 15.21 11.83
C THR A 7 14.55 14.68 10.39
N PRO A 8 14.28 15.52 9.38
CA PRO A 8 14.41 15.08 7.98
C PRO A 8 15.80 14.56 7.60
N ALA A 9 16.84 15.02 8.30
CA ALA A 9 18.21 14.57 8.07
C ALA A 9 18.51 13.18 8.65
N ASP A 10 17.76 12.76 9.68
CA ASP A 10 17.99 11.49 10.39
C ASP A 10 17.27 10.30 9.74
N ARG A 11 16.55 10.53 8.64
CA ARG A 11 15.74 9.50 8.01
C ARG A 11 16.60 8.53 7.23
N GLU A 12 16.51 7.25 7.60
CA GLU A 12 16.98 6.14 6.79
C GLU A 12 15.79 5.48 6.10
N ARG A 13 15.82 5.43 4.78
CA ARG A 13 14.77 4.79 3.98
C ARG A 13 15.33 3.55 3.30
N ARG A 14 14.70 2.43 3.57
CA ARG A 14 15.03 1.16 2.93
C ARG A 14 14.02 0.87 1.82
N TRP A 15 14.42 0.05 0.88
CA TRP A 15 13.53 -0.50 -0.13
C TRP A 15 13.17 -1.92 0.26
N LEU A 16 11.88 -2.17 0.38
CA LEU A 16 11.34 -3.48 0.77
C LEU A 16 10.55 -4.08 -0.38
N LEU A 17 10.69 -5.39 -0.58
CA LEU A 17 9.97 -6.15 -1.59
C LEU A 17 8.91 -7.02 -0.93
N VAL A 18 7.71 -6.97 -1.46
CA VAL A 18 6.57 -7.77 -1.00
C VAL A 18 6.02 -8.58 -2.16
N ASP A 19 5.87 -9.88 -1.98
CA ASP A 19 5.14 -10.73 -2.91
C ASP A 19 3.69 -10.86 -2.43
N ALA A 20 2.76 -10.34 -3.22
CA ALA A 20 1.34 -10.36 -2.89
C ALA A 20 0.64 -11.67 -3.28
N ALA A 21 1.32 -12.58 -3.97
CA ALA A 21 0.73 -13.84 -4.41
C ALA A 21 0.22 -14.67 -3.22
N GLY A 22 -1.06 -15.00 -3.23
CA GLY A 22 -1.71 -15.78 -2.17
C GLY A 22 -1.91 -15.06 -0.84
N GLN A 23 -1.50 -13.79 -0.73
CA GLN A 23 -1.71 -12.99 0.48
C GLN A 23 -3.12 -12.42 0.54
N THR A 24 -3.70 -12.34 1.74
CA THR A 24 -5.01 -11.73 1.95
C THR A 24 -4.91 -10.21 1.84
N LEU A 25 -5.76 -9.62 1.02
CA LEU A 25 -5.72 -8.19 0.69
C LEU A 25 -5.67 -7.28 1.92
N GLY A 26 -6.63 -7.41 2.84
CA GLY A 26 -6.73 -6.53 4.01
C GLY A 26 -5.56 -6.67 4.96
N ARG A 27 -5.13 -7.89 5.24
CA ARG A 27 -4.01 -8.16 6.15
C ARG A 27 -2.69 -7.68 5.59
N LEU A 28 -2.46 -7.89 4.29
CA LEU A 28 -1.28 -7.38 3.62
C LEU A 28 -1.27 -5.84 3.60
N ALA A 29 -2.39 -5.23 3.29
CA ALA A 29 -2.53 -3.77 3.25
C ALA A 29 -2.21 -3.12 4.60
N THR A 30 -2.63 -3.72 5.72
CA THR A 30 -2.32 -3.25 7.07
C THR A 30 -0.82 -3.21 7.32
N GLN A 31 -0.12 -4.28 6.97
CA GLN A 31 1.33 -4.36 7.16
C GLN A 31 2.09 -3.36 6.30
N ILE A 32 1.66 -3.20 5.05
CA ILE A 32 2.24 -2.21 4.14
C ILE A 32 2.02 -0.79 4.68
N ALA A 33 0.83 -0.49 5.17
CA ALA A 33 0.53 0.84 5.74
C ALA A 33 1.42 1.16 6.95
N ASP A 34 1.64 0.20 7.83
CA ASP A 34 2.53 0.36 8.98
C ASP A 34 3.98 0.63 8.57
N VAL A 35 4.46 -0.06 7.55
CA VAL A 35 5.81 0.17 7.01
C VAL A 35 5.93 1.54 6.36
N LEU A 36 4.93 1.97 5.58
CA LEU A 36 4.93 3.28 4.93
C LEU A 36 4.92 4.44 5.93
N ARG A 37 4.23 4.28 7.06
CA ARG A 37 4.22 5.26 8.15
C ARG A 37 5.47 5.23 9.00
N GLY A 38 6.18 4.11 9.02
CA GLY A 38 7.35 3.91 9.87
C GLY A 38 7.03 3.44 11.28
N LYS A 39 5.82 2.97 11.56
CA LYS A 39 5.41 2.49 12.90
C LYS A 39 6.24 1.32 13.43
N ARG A 40 6.88 0.56 12.56
CA ARG A 40 7.74 -0.57 12.95
C ARG A 40 9.13 -0.12 13.43
N LYS A 41 9.47 1.14 13.21
CA LYS A 41 10.78 1.69 13.61
C LYS A 41 10.70 2.33 14.99
N PRO A 42 11.72 2.16 15.85
CA PRO A 42 11.79 2.89 17.12
C PRO A 42 11.93 4.40 16.95
N THR A 43 12.35 4.86 15.77
CA THR A 43 12.48 6.28 15.41
C THR A 43 11.17 6.91 14.93
N TYR A 44 10.05 6.19 14.99
CA TYR A 44 8.76 6.70 14.53
C TYR A 44 8.42 8.04 15.16
N THR A 45 8.10 9.02 14.30
CA THR A 45 7.67 10.36 14.72
C THR A 45 6.44 10.74 13.88
N PRO A 46 5.30 11.10 14.52
CA PRO A 46 4.04 11.29 13.80
C PRO A 46 4.05 12.37 12.72
N HIS A 47 4.84 13.43 12.88
CA HIS A 47 4.88 14.56 11.95
C HIS A 47 5.98 14.45 10.89
N VAL A 48 6.81 13.43 10.95
CA VAL A 48 7.90 13.19 10.01
C VAL A 48 7.68 11.84 9.30
N ASP A 49 7.93 11.80 8.00
CA ASP A 49 7.87 10.58 7.22
C ASP A 49 9.14 9.74 7.43
N THR A 50 9.08 8.83 8.38
CA THR A 50 10.18 7.90 8.72
C THR A 50 10.03 6.52 8.09
N GLY A 51 9.00 6.31 7.27
CA GLY A 51 8.71 5.02 6.64
C GLY A 51 9.64 4.67 5.48
N ASP A 52 9.53 3.44 5.02
CA ASP A 52 10.33 2.88 3.94
C ASP A 52 9.58 2.88 2.62
N PHE A 53 10.31 2.69 1.52
CA PHE A 53 9.73 2.39 0.22
C PHE A 53 9.30 0.93 0.17
N VAL A 54 8.14 0.66 -0.40
CA VAL A 54 7.60 -0.69 -0.57
C VAL A 54 7.34 -0.94 -2.04
N VAL A 55 7.91 -2.03 -2.56
CA VAL A 55 7.65 -2.54 -3.91
C VAL A 55 6.84 -3.81 -3.77
N VAL A 56 5.66 -3.84 -4.38
CA VAL A 56 4.78 -5.02 -4.37
C VAL A 56 4.74 -5.63 -5.75
N ILE A 57 4.94 -6.93 -5.82
CA ILE A 57 4.83 -7.72 -7.06
C ILE A 57 3.67 -8.71 -6.95
N ASN A 58 3.25 -9.25 -8.09
CA ASN A 58 2.15 -10.21 -8.20
C ASN A 58 0.80 -9.71 -7.63
N ALA A 59 0.51 -8.43 -7.77
CA ALA A 59 -0.75 -7.85 -7.28
C ALA A 59 -2.00 -8.51 -7.89
N GLU A 60 -1.90 -9.07 -9.09
CA GLU A 60 -2.98 -9.81 -9.76
C GLU A 60 -3.37 -11.12 -9.03
N LYS A 61 -2.45 -11.68 -8.26
CA LYS A 61 -2.62 -12.96 -7.54
C LYS A 61 -3.04 -12.78 -6.07
N ILE A 62 -3.42 -11.59 -5.69
CA ILE A 62 -3.88 -11.31 -4.33
C ILE A 62 -5.18 -12.06 -4.04
N SER A 63 -5.35 -12.58 -2.82
CA SER A 63 -6.54 -13.31 -2.45
C SER A 63 -7.47 -12.48 -1.57
N VAL A 64 -8.76 -12.79 -1.64
CA VAL A 64 -9.79 -12.22 -0.78
C VAL A 64 -10.68 -13.34 -0.27
N THR A 65 -11.21 -13.18 0.95
CA THR A 65 -12.06 -14.17 1.59
C THR A 65 -13.54 -13.94 1.27
N GLY A 66 -14.34 -15.00 1.40
CA GLY A 66 -15.78 -14.94 1.17
C GLY A 66 -16.14 -14.64 -0.28
N ASN A 67 -17.29 -14.01 -0.47
CA ASN A 67 -17.82 -13.67 -1.80
C ASN A 67 -17.49 -12.22 -2.24
N LYS A 68 -16.43 -11.65 -1.73
CA LYS A 68 -16.03 -10.24 -1.98
C LYS A 68 -15.75 -9.96 -3.46
N ARG A 69 -15.28 -10.93 -4.20
CA ARG A 69 -15.02 -10.75 -5.65
C ARG A 69 -16.25 -10.29 -6.40
N ALA A 70 -17.42 -10.82 -6.05
CA ALA A 70 -18.70 -10.46 -6.66
C ALA A 70 -19.39 -9.31 -5.93
N ASP A 71 -19.29 -9.25 -4.61
CA ASP A 71 -20.07 -8.34 -3.78
C ASP A 71 -19.40 -7.00 -3.50
N LYS A 72 -18.08 -6.98 -3.37
CA LYS A 72 -17.36 -5.73 -3.13
C LYS A 72 -17.37 -4.86 -4.37
N ARG A 73 -17.81 -3.59 -4.22
CA ARG A 73 -17.89 -2.63 -5.32
C ARG A 73 -17.03 -1.39 -5.04
N TYR A 74 -16.42 -0.90 -6.09
CA TYR A 74 -15.67 0.34 -6.11
C TYR A 74 -16.49 1.40 -6.85
N TYR A 75 -16.81 2.50 -6.16
CA TYR A 75 -17.65 3.57 -6.69
C TYR A 75 -16.82 4.75 -7.14
N ARG A 76 -17.23 5.34 -8.24
CA ARG A 76 -16.67 6.58 -8.77
C ARG A 76 -17.78 7.46 -9.28
N HIS A 77 -17.72 8.77 -8.99
CA HIS A 77 -18.69 9.74 -9.46
C HIS A 77 -18.02 10.77 -10.36
N SER A 78 -18.63 11.05 -11.53
CA SER A 78 -18.06 12.00 -12.51
C SER A 78 -18.31 13.48 -12.15
N GLY A 79 -19.16 13.75 -11.15
CA GLY A 79 -19.60 15.10 -10.79
C GLY A 79 -20.86 15.58 -11.51
N TYR A 80 -21.35 14.83 -12.48
CA TYR A 80 -22.59 15.13 -13.21
C TYR A 80 -23.78 14.33 -12.66
N PRO A 81 -25.04 14.83 -12.81
CA PRO A 81 -26.23 14.06 -12.44
C PRO A 81 -26.23 12.68 -13.11
N GLY A 82 -26.50 11.62 -12.33
CA GLY A 82 -26.44 10.24 -12.83
C GLY A 82 -25.06 9.70 -13.15
N GLY A 83 -23.99 10.38 -12.70
CA GLY A 83 -22.59 10.03 -12.99
C GLY A 83 -21.97 8.99 -12.06
N LEU A 84 -22.75 8.32 -11.20
CA LEU A 84 -22.24 7.26 -10.35
C LEU A 84 -21.91 6.02 -11.17
N ARG A 85 -20.66 5.57 -11.07
CA ARG A 85 -20.20 4.32 -11.70
C ARG A 85 -19.66 3.38 -10.64
N SER A 86 -19.83 2.09 -10.86
CA SER A 86 -19.32 1.07 -9.97
C SER A 86 -18.64 -0.06 -10.74
N ARG A 87 -17.67 -0.69 -10.11
CA ARG A 87 -17.02 -1.91 -10.61
C ARG A 87 -16.91 -2.91 -9.47
N THR A 88 -17.09 -4.18 -9.78
CA THR A 88 -16.84 -5.24 -8.81
C THR A 88 -15.35 -5.44 -8.58
N LEU A 89 -14.99 -6.09 -7.48
CA LEU A 89 -13.59 -6.44 -7.20
C LEU A 89 -12.99 -7.31 -8.31
N ALA A 90 -13.78 -8.26 -8.86
CA ALA A 90 -13.31 -9.09 -9.97
C ALA A 90 -12.95 -8.27 -11.20
N GLU A 91 -13.79 -7.31 -11.59
CA GLU A 91 -13.53 -6.41 -12.71
C GLU A 91 -12.29 -5.53 -12.46
N MET A 92 -12.09 -5.04 -11.24
CA MET A 92 -10.92 -4.25 -10.87
C MET A 92 -9.64 -5.07 -10.94
N LEU A 93 -9.67 -6.33 -10.51
CA LEU A 93 -8.50 -7.23 -10.58
C LEU A 93 -8.10 -7.56 -12.03
N GLU A 94 -9.08 -7.62 -12.94
CA GLU A 94 -8.79 -7.83 -14.37
C GLU A 94 -8.19 -6.60 -15.04
N ARG A 95 -8.74 -5.43 -14.74
CA ARG A 95 -8.36 -4.19 -15.42
C ARG A 95 -7.17 -3.48 -14.79
N ARG A 96 -7.18 -3.35 -13.47
CA ARG A 96 -6.17 -2.60 -12.71
C ARG A 96 -5.92 -3.25 -11.35
N PRO A 97 -5.23 -4.38 -11.31
CA PRO A 97 -4.98 -5.07 -10.04
C PRO A 97 -4.18 -4.22 -9.04
N GLU A 98 -3.32 -3.32 -9.54
CA GLU A 98 -2.54 -2.41 -8.69
C GLU A 98 -3.44 -1.46 -7.87
N GLU A 99 -4.54 -1.00 -8.46
CA GLU A 99 -5.46 -0.08 -7.78
C GLU A 99 -6.19 -0.73 -6.61
N VAL A 100 -6.45 -2.01 -6.66
CA VAL A 100 -7.10 -2.75 -5.58
C VAL A 100 -6.29 -2.64 -4.29
N LEU A 101 -5.00 -2.95 -4.35
CA LEU A 101 -4.12 -2.87 -3.19
C LEU A 101 -3.85 -1.41 -2.80
N ARG A 102 -3.67 -0.53 -3.76
CA ARG A 102 -3.44 0.90 -3.51
C ARG A 102 -4.60 1.54 -2.73
N LEU A 103 -5.83 1.27 -3.13
CA LEU A 103 -7.01 1.79 -2.44
C LEU A 103 -7.16 1.21 -1.03
N ALA A 104 -6.84 -0.07 -0.84
CA ALA A 104 -6.84 -0.69 0.48
C ALA A 104 -5.82 -0.03 1.42
N VAL A 105 -4.60 0.18 0.96
CA VAL A 105 -3.54 0.85 1.74
C VAL A 105 -3.90 2.32 2.00
N LYS A 106 -4.40 3.02 1.00
CA LYS A 106 -4.83 4.42 1.13
C LYS A 106 -5.89 4.60 2.22
N GLY A 107 -6.87 3.69 2.29
CA GLY A 107 -7.91 3.70 3.31
C GLY A 107 -7.38 3.46 4.73
N MET A 108 -6.23 2.80 4.87
CA MET A 108 -5.58 2.51 6.16
C MET A 108 -4.56 3.58 6.59
N LEU A 109 -4.20 4.48 5.70
CA LEU A 109 -3.35 5.63 6.01
C LEU A 109 -4.19 6.80 6.52
N PRO A 110 -3.62 7.74 7.32
CA PRO A 110 -4.32 8.95 7.72
C PRO A 110 -4.74 9.79 6.50
N ARG A 111 -5.77 10.61 6.66
CA ARG A 111 -6.28 11.49 5.61
C ARG A 111 -5.67 12.88 5.72
N ASN A 112 -4.38 12.99 5.46
CA ASN A 112 -3.63 14.24 5.55
C ASN A 112 -2.58 14.36 4.45
N ARG A 113 -1.87 15.48 4.42
CA ARG A 113 -0.82 15.73 3.43
C ARG A 113 0.37 14.79 3.57
N LEU A 114 0.74 14.45 4.79
CA LEU A 114 1.85 13.53 5.06
C LEU A 114 1.54 12.13 4.51
N ALA A 115 0.33 11.63 4.71
CA ALA A 115 -0.09 10.32 4.20
C ALA A 115 -0.08 10.27 2.66
N ARG A 116 -0.39 11.35 1.98
CA ARG A 116 -0.28 11.42 0.52
C ARG A 116 1.15 11.23 0.05
N LYS A 117 2.13 11.82 0.74
CA LYS A 117 3.55 11.62 0.47
C LYS A 117 3.98 10.20 0.81
N GLN A 118 3.49 9.63 1.90
CA GLN A 118 3.76 8.24 2.28
C GLN A 118 3.25 7.27 1.23
N LEU A 119 2.06 7.49 0.69
CA LEU A 119 1.47 6.64 -0.35
C LEU A 119 2.29 6.65 -1.65
N THR A 120 2.98 7.73 -1.99
CA THR A 120 3.84 7.79 -3.18
C THR A 120 5.04 6.84 -3.11
N LYS A 121 5.42 6.40 -1.92
CA LYS A 121 6.49 5.42 -1.72
C LYS A 121 6.06 3.97 -1.97
N LEU A 122 4.78 3.74 -2.16
CA LEU A 122 4.23 2.44 -2.51
C LEU A 122 4.26 2.27 -4.03
N LYS A 123 4.99 1.27 -4.50
CA LYS A 123 5.10 0.91 -5.91
C LYS A 123 4.52 -0.48 -6.10
N ILE A 124 3.47 -0.60 -6.89
CA ILE A 124 2.73 -1.86 -7.05
C ILE A 124 2.81 -2.29 -8.51
N TYR A 125 3.09 -3.56 -8.74
CA TYR A 125 3.17 -4.18 -10.06
C TYR A 125 2.31 -5.44 -10.11
N ALA A 126 1.58 -5.61 -11.20
CA ALA A 126 0.69 -6.74 -11.40
C ALA A 126 1.44 -8.06 -11.55
N GLY A 127 2.54 -8.06 -12.30
CA GLY A 127 3.35 -9.24 -12.58
C GLY A 127 4.51 -9.45 -11.60
N PRO A 128 5.35 -10.45 -11.86
CA PRO A 128 6.49 -10.78 -10.99
C PRO A 128 7.70 -9.86 -11.16
N GLU A 129 7.71 -9.03 -12.19
CA GLU A 129 8.84 -8.16 -12.50
C GLU A 129 8.62 -6.73 -11.99
N HIS A 130 9.72 -6.08 -11.61
CA HIS A 130 9.72 -4.67 -11.19
C HIS A 130 10.97 -3.96 -11.71
N PRO A 131 10.91 -2.64 -12.00
CA PRO A 131 12.07 -1.89 -12.53
C PRO A 131 13.00 -1.35 -11.44
N HIS A 132 12.96 -1.92 -10.24
CA HIS A 132 13.68 -1.41 -9.06
C HIS A 132 14.92 -2.25 -8.69
N ALA A 133 15.50 -2.98 -9.64
CA ALA A 133 16.70 -3.79 -9.39
C ALA A 133 17.88 -2.95 -8.89
N ALA A 134 18.02 -1.72 -9.37
CA ALA A 134 19.07 -0.80 -8.95
C ALA A 134 18.98 -0.40 -7.48
N GLN A 135 17.80 -0.35 -6.91
CA GLN A 135 17.56 -0.04 -5.50
C GLN A 135 17.78 -1.24 -4.57
N GLN A 136 17.96 -2.44 -5.11
CA GLN A 136 18.19 -3.68 -4.36
C GLN A 136 17.19 -3.88 -3.23
N PRO A 137 15.86 -3.98 -3.52
CA PRO A 137 14.86 -4.13 -2.48
C PRO A 137 15.05 -5.42 -1.69
N GLN A 138 14.97 -5.31 -0.37
CA GLN A 138 15.10 -6.45 0.54
C GLN A 138 13.72 -7.10 0.77
N PRO A 139 13.62 -8.43 0.85
CA PRO A 139 12.37 -9.08 1.19
C PRO A 139 11.81 -8.59 2.53
N MET A 140 10.52 -8.27 2.56
CA MET A 140 9.80 -7.91 3.78
C MET A 140 9.15 -9.16 4.37
N GLU A 141 9.34 -9.39 5.67
CA GLU A 141 8.62 -10.43 6.37
C GLU A 141 7.15 -10.06 6.52
N ILE A 142 6.28 -10.97 6.09
CA ILE A 142 4.83 -10.83 6.22
C ILE A 142 4.39 -11.77 7.33
N THR A 143 3.82 -11.20 8.39
CA THR A 143 3.23 -11.96 9.48
C THR A 143 1.80 -12.39 9.14
N ARG A 144 1.43 -13.63 9.47
CA ARG A 144 0.08 -14.16 9.27
C ARG A 144 -0.85 -13.82 10.43
#